data_450e8bd41ba7c4cc4f541067cee67ac5
#
_entry.id   450e8bd41ba7c4cc4f541067cee67ac5
#
_cell.length_a   1.000
_cell.length_b   1.000
_cell.length_c   1.000
_cell.angle_alpha   90.00
_cell.angle_beta   90.00
_cell.angle_gamma   90.00
#
_symmetry.space_group_name_H-M   'P 1'
#
loop_
_entity.id
_entity.type
_entity.pdbx_description
1 polymer ?
#
loop_
_entity_poly.entity_id
_entity_poly.type
_entity_poly.pdbx_seq_one_letter_code
_entity_poly.pdbx_strand_id
1 'polypeptide(L)'
;MEGIILLGGRSEEMEINAETIYELTRESLNELLQLDRDGLNHARLLVIGASSSEIAGGVLGHNSTYEYGEAVVRAALEVGKMQNVDLAFQCCEHLNRALVMERKAAEHREYEVVCVVPQVKAGGSLATAAWKLLHDPVVVLSAQADAGLDIGLTLIGMHLKRVAIPIRLEHRTIGNAIVAAARTRPMLIGGERAVYTGGR
;
A
#
# COMPACT_ATOMS: atom_id res chain seq x y z
N MET A 1 -0.52 6.80 50.42
CA MET A 1 0.84 6.22 50.29
C MET A 1 0.74 5.27 49.14
N GLU A 2 1.14 5.73 47.95
CA GLU A 2 2.33 5.32 47.18
C GLU A 2 2.12 3.99 46.49
N GLY A 3 2.28 3.84 45.19
CA GLY A 3 3.19 4.55 44.34
C GLY A 3 2.78 4.39 42.86
N ILE A 4 2.98 5.47 42.21
CA ILE A 4 2.98 5.57 40.75
C ILE A 4 4.26 4.89 40.27
N ILE A 5 4.14 3.76 39.56
CA ILE A 5 5.25 3.23 38.78
C ILE A 5 5.17 3.88 37.41
N LEU A 6 5.91 4.97 37.27
CA LEU A 6 6.28 5.51 35.95
C LEU A 6 7.30 4.56 35.32
N LEU A 7 6.86 3.68 34.45
CA LEU A 7 7.76 3.03 33.50
C LEU A 7 8.04 4.04 32.37
N GLY A 8 9.00 4.92 32.65
CA GLY A 8 9.60 5.79 31.66
C GLY A 8 10.52 4.97 30.75
N GLY A 9 10.00 4.37 29.70
CA GLY A 9 10.74 4.04 28.50
C GLY A 9 10.78 5.29 27.65
N ARG A 10 11.92 5.96 27.48
CA ARG A 10 12.14 6.89 26.39
C ARG A 10 12.01 6.07 25.12
N SER A 11 10.87 6.18 24.42
CA SER A 11 10.84 5.92 23.00
C SER A 11 11.78 6.94 22.38
N GLU A 12 12.92 6.52 21.84
CA GLU A 12 13.68 7.37 20.93
C GLU A 12 12.68 7.80 19.87
N GLU A 13 12.39 9.10 19.81
CA GLU A 13 11.57 9.67 18.74
C GLU A 13 12.35 9.44 17.45
N MET A 14 11.93 8.46 16.68
CA MET A 14 12.55 8.13 15.41
C MET A 14 12.34 9.31 14.48
N GLU A 15 13.43 9.91 14.01
CA GLU A 15 13.36 11.04 13.10
C GLU A 15 12.64 10.67 11.81
N ILE A 16 11.61 11.43 11.45
CA ILE A 16 10.87 11.23 10.21
C ILE A 16 11.66 11.83 9.06
N ASN A 17 12.35 10.97 8.32
CA ASN A 17 13.08 11.32 7.10
C ASN A 17 12.89 10.24 6.02
N ALA A 18 13.39 10.51 4.82
CA ALA A 18 13.18 9.61 3.68
C ALA A 18 13.78 8.21 3.90
N GLU A 19 14.91 8.10 4.60
CA GLU A 19 15.55 6.83 4.90
C GLU A 19 14.71 5.98 5.88
N THR A 20 14.25 6.59 6.96
CA THR A 20 13.37 5.93 7.91
C THR A 20 12.08 5.43 7.26
N ILE A 21 11.48 6.25 6.38
CA ILE A 21 10.26 5.87 5.64
C ILE A 21 10.53 4.71 4.69
N TYR A 22 11.68 4.73 4.00
CA TYR A 22 12.10 3.64 3.12
C TYR A 22 12.23 2.33 3.90
N GLU A 23 12.97 2.32 5.01
CA GLU A 23 13.20 1.11 5.81
C GLU A 23 11.89 0.56 6.39
N LEU A 24 11.07 1.39 7.03
CA LEU A 24 9.79 0.96 7.59
C LEU A 24 8.83 0.41 6.53
N THR A 25 8.84 1.02 5.33
CA THR A 25 8.05 0.53 4.19
C THR A 25 8.56 -0.82 3.71
N ARG A 26 9.86 -0.97 3.58
CA ARG A 26 10.51 -2.21 3.16
C ARG A 26 10.21 -3.37 4.12
N GLU A 27 10.33 -3.12 5.43
CA GLU A 27 10.03 -4.09 6.47
C GLU A 27 8.55 -4.48 6.45
N SER A 28 7.64 -3.51 6.39
CA SER A 28 6.20 -3.75 6.30
C SER A 28 5.80 -4.58 5.08
N LEU A 29 6.40 -4.32 3.93
CA LEU A 29 6.14 -5.09 2.70
C LEU A 29 6.69 -6.50 2.77
N ASN A 30 7.89 -6.69 3.33
CA ASN A 30 8.46 -8.01 3.54
C ASN A 30 7.61 -8.84 4.50
N GLU A 31 7.16 -8.26 5.61
CA GLU A 31 6.25 -8.92 6.55
C GLU A 31 4.93 -9.30 5.88
N LEU A 32 4.29 -8.37 5.17
CA LEU A 32 3.04 -8.63 4.45
C LEU A 32 3.17 -9.82 3.48
N LEU A 33 4.23 -9.86 2.70
CA LEU A 33 4.47 -10.93 1.72
C LEU A 33 4.90 -12.26 2.35
N GLN A 34 5.51 -12.25 3.55
CA GLN A 34 5.79 -13.47 4.31
C GLN A 34 4.51 -14.09 4.87
N LEU A 35 3.63 -13.27 5.46
CA LEU A 35 2.35 -13.71 6.00
C LEU A 35 1.40 -14.26 4.92
N ASP A 36 1.59 -13.85 3.66
CA ASP A 36 0.82 -14.36 2.53
C ASP A 36 1.25 -15.78 2.11
N ARG A 37 2.48 -16.19 2.40
CA ARG A 37 3.01 -17.53 2.04
C ARG A 37 2.32 -18.67 2.79
N ASP A 38 1.78 -18.42 3.97
CA ASP A 38 1.19 -19.45 4.83
C ASP A 38 -0.24 -19.84 4.40
N GLY A 39 -0.75 -19.24 3.37
CA GLY A 39 -2.18 -19.41 3.20
C GLY A 39 -2.67 -19.55 1.83
N LEU A 40 -2.34 -19.45 0.71
CA LEU A 40 -3.19 -19.88 -0.43
C LEU A 40 -2.78 -19.39 -1.83
N ASN A 41 -2.20 -18.22 -1.96
CA ASN A 41 -1.72 -17.74 -3.26
C ASN A 41 -0.54 -16.82 -3.03
N HIS A 42 0.57 -17.08 -3.70
CA HIS A 42 1.61 -16.07 -3.79
C HIS A 42 1.02 -14.81 -4.41
N ALA A 43 1.07 -13.70 -3.68
CA ALA A 43 0.65 -12.42 -4.22
C ALA A 43 1.44 -12.16 -5.52
N ARG A 44 0.71 -11.93 -6.61
CA ARG A 44 1.30 -11.63 -7.92
C ARG A 44 1.19 -10.16 -8.28
N LEU A 45 0.26 -9.47 -7.64
CA LEU A 45 0.05 -8.04 -7.76
C LEU A 45 -0.20 -7.45 -6.38
N LEU A 46 0.60 -6.46 -6.01
CA LEU A 46 0.47 -5.70 -4.78
C LEU A 46 0.06 -4.26 -5.11
N VAL A 47 -1.01 -3.79 -4.47
CA VAL A 47 -1.39 -2.38 -4.53
C VAL A 47 -0.82 -1.61 -3.36
N ILE A 48 -0.28 -0.43 -3.63
CA ILE A 48 0.28 0.47 -2.62
C ILE A 48 -0.41 1.82 -2.73
N GLY A 49 -0.95 2.28 -1.61
CA GLY A 49 -1.43 3.65 -1.45
C GLY A 49 -0.64 4.34 -0.35
N ALA A 50 -0.26 5.59 -0.56
CA ALA A 50 0.41 6.37 0.47
C ALA A 50 0.04 7.85 0.38
N SER A 51 -0.19 8.44 1.55
CA SER A 51 -0.38 9.89 1.71
C SER A 51 0.88 10.49 2.32
N SER A 52 1.66 11.18 1.50
CA SER A 52 2.88 11.84 1.97
C SER A 52 2.60 12.96 2.99
N SER A 53 1.42 13.60 2.94
CA SER A 53 0.99 14.57 3.95
C SER A 53 0.67 13.92 5.28
N GLU A 54 0.04 12.75 5.31
CA GLU A 54 -0.20 11.98 6.53
C GLU A 54 1.13 11.50 7.14
N ILE A 55 2.07 11.02 6.30
CA ILE A 55 3.42 10.64 6.75
C ILE A 55 4.11 11.83 7.43
N ALA A 56 3.98 13.04 6.87
CA ALA A 56 4.55 14.26 7.43
C ALA A 56 3.81 14.81 8.67
N GLY A 57 2.69 14.21 9.07
CA GLY A 57 1.89 14.69 10.22
C GLY A 57 0.91 15.81 9.88
N GLY A 58 0.44 15.88 8.66
CA GLY A 58 -0.55 16.87 8.22
C GLY A 58 0.00 18.29 8.06
N VAL A 59 1.30 18.50 8.16
CA VAL A 59 1.94 19.78 7.87
C VAL A 59 2.00 19.96 6.35
N LEU A 60 0.92 20.49 5.81
CA LEU A 60 0.84 20.85 4.40
C LEU A 60 1.88 21.91 4.07
N GLY A 61 2.85 21.53 3.29
CA GLY A 61 3.72 22.48 2.64
C GLY A 61 5.19 22.15 2.73
N HIS A 62 5.76 22.00 1.61
CA HIS A 62 7.17 22.06 1.23
C HIS A 62 7.75 20.71 0.77
N ASN A 63 8.84 20.75 0.09
CA ASN A 63 9.56 19.75 -0.69
C ASN A 63 9.67 18.33 -0.09
N SER A 64 9.51 18.17 1.20
CA SER A 64 9.58 16.90 1.92
C SER A 64 8.51 15.88 1.51
N THR A 65 7.36 16.32 1.01
CA THR A 65 6.25 15.42 0.67
C THR A 65 6.53 14.55 -0.56
N TYR A 66 7.27 15.06 -1.55
CA TYR A 66 7.65 14.26 -2.72
C TYR A 66 8.68 13.18 -2.33
N GLU A 67 9.68 13.53 -1.55
CA GLU A 67 10.74 12.62 -1.09
C GLU A 67 10.17 11.44 -0.30
N TYR A 68 9.11 11.65 0.49
CA TYR A 68 8.44 10.57 1.22
C TYR A 68 7.72 9.60 0.28
N GLY A 69 7.00 10.12 -0.72
CA GLY A 69 6.39 9.28 -1.75
C GLY A 69 7.43 8.49 -2.55
N GLU A 70 8.56 9.11 -2.87
CA GLU A 70 9.67 8.47 -3.55
C GLU A 70 10.32 7.38 -2.69
N ALA A 71 10.51 7.60 -1.40
CA ALA A 71 11.05 6.60 -0.46
C ALA A 71 10.15 5.34 -0.40
N VAL A 72 8.83 5.53 -0.33
CA VAL A 72 7.85 4.41 -0.38
C VAL A 72 7.96 3.64 -1.69
N VAL A 73 8.04 4.34 -2.83
CA VAL A 73 8.14 3.67 -4.14
C VAL A 73 9.45 2.89 -4.27
N ARG A 74 10.58 3.48 -3.86
CA ARG A 74 11.89 2.81 -3.91
C ARG A 74 11.90 1.52 -3.08
N ALA A 75 11.41 1.57 -1.86
CA ALA A 75 11.27 0.40 -1.00
C ALA A 75 10.39 -0.68 -1.65
N ALA A 76 9.27 -0.27 -2.22
CA ALA A 76 8.36 -1.18 -2.90
C ALA A 76 8.98 -1.82 -4.14
N LEU A 77 9.68 -1.06 -4.96
CA LEU A 77 10.37 -1.57 -6.17
C LEU A 77 11.45 -2.59 -5.81
N GLU A 78 12.21 -2.36 -4.73
CA GLU A 78 13.18 -3.32 -4.24
C GLU A 78 12.51 -4.63 -3.81
N VAL A 79 11.50 -4.55 -2.95
CA VAL A 79 10.80 -5.75 -2.45
C VAL A 79 10.07 -6.46 -3.59
N GLY A 80 9.40 -5.75 -4.47
CA GLY A 80 8.71 -6.31 -5.63
C GLY A 80 9.65 -7.10 -6.54
N LYS A 81 10.84 -6.55 -6.80
CA LYS A 81 11.90 -7.24 -7.56
C LYS A 81 12.41 -8.50 -6.86
N MET A 82 12.69 -8.40 -5.56
CA MET A 82 13.19 -9.54 -4.76
C MET A 82 12.18 -10.67 -4.66
N GLN A 83 10.91 -10.34 -4.51
CA GLN A 83 9.83 -11.30 -4.32
C GLN A 83 9.12 -11.71 -5.62
N ASN A 84 9.51 -11.13 -6.77
CA ASN A 84 8.89 -11.32 -8.08
C ASN A 84 7.38 -11.02 -8.07
N VAL A 85 7.02 -9.85 -7.56
CA VAL A 85 5.65 -9.35 -7.43
C VAL A 85 5.51 -8.07 -8.24
N ASP A 86 4.46 -7.97 -9.06
CA ASP A 86 4.11 -6.74 -9.76
C ASP A 86 3.51 -5.72 -8.79
N LEU A 87 3.71 -4.44 -9.07
CA LEU A 87 3.30 -3.34 -8.22
C LEU A 87 2.34 -2.41 -8.94
N ALA A 88 1.34 -1.92 -8.20
CA ALA A 88 0.44 -0.86 -8.65
C ALA A 88 0.36 0.23 -7.58
N PHE A 89 0.61 1.47 -7.96
CA PHE A 89 0.67 2.62 -7.07
C PHE A 89 -0.56 3.50 -7.25
N GLN A 90 -1.36 3.65 -6.19
CA GLN A 90 -2.61 4.38 -6.26
C GLN A 90 -2.38 5.88 -6.38
N CYS A 91 -3.07 6.50 -7.33
CA CYS A 91 -3.19 7.95 -7.45
C CYS A 91 -4.16 8.52 -6.39
N CYS A 92 -4.13 9.84 -6.19
CA CYS A 92 -5.12 10.52 -5.37
C CYS A 92 -6.49 10.60 -6.08
N GLU A 93 -7.49 11.12 -5.38
CA GLU A 93 -8.86 11.32 -5.87
C GLU A 93 -8.95 12.19 -7.12
N HIS A 94 -8.03 13.12 -7.33
CA HIS A 94 -7.99 13.97 -8.53
C HIS A 94 -7.78 13.16 -9.83
N LEU A 95 -7.21 11.97 -9.73
CA LEU A 95 -7.11 11.00 -10.82
C LEU A 95 -7.98 9.75 -10.52
N ASN A 96 -9.11 9.93 -9.83
CA ASN A 96 -10.11 8.90 -9.56
C ASN A 96 -9.54 7.63 -8.93
N ARG A 97 -8.46 7.73 -8.14
CA ARG A 97 -7.76 6.59 -7.55
C ARG A 97 -7.25 5.57 -8.58
N ALA A 98 -7.02 5.97 -9.84
CA ALA A 98 -6.35 5.16 -10.84
C ALA A 98 -4.94 4.74 -10.37
N LEU A 99 -4.32 3.79 -11.05
CA LEU A 99 -3.06 3.19 -10.57
C LEU A 99 -1.96 3.29 -11.61
N VAL A 100 -0.75 3.65 -11.15
CA VAL A 100 0.48 3.60 -11.95
C VAL A 100 1.11 2.22 -11.80
N MET A 101 1.45 1.59 -12.92
CA MET A 101 2.14 0.30 -12.93
C MET A 101 2.95 0.10 -14.21
N GLU A 102 3.75 -0.95 -14.27
CA GLU A 102 4.45 -1.33 -15.50
C GLU A 102 3.47 -1.76 -16.61
N ARG A 103 3.67 -1.29 -17.83
CA ARG A 103 2.86 -1.63 -19.01
C ARG A 103 2.72 -3.14 -19.18
N LYS A 104 3.83 -3.88 -19.13
CA LYS A 104 3.82 -5.33 -19.26
C LYS A 104 2.89 -6.02 -18.26
N ALA A 105 2.85 -5.53 -17.02
CA ALA A 105 1.99 -6.07 -15.98
C ALA A 105 0.51 -5.71 -16.22
N ALA A 106 0.23 -4.51 -16.76
CA ALA A 106 -1.11 -4.09 -17.14
C ALA A 106 -1.65 -4.90 -18.32
N GLU A 107 -0.86 -5.05 -19.38
CA GLU A 107 -1.23 -5.83 -20.58
C GLU A 107 -1.46 -7.31 -20.27
N HIS A 108 -0.59 -7.91 -19.44
CA HIS A 108 -0.76 -9.30 -19.02
C HIS A 108 -2.08 -9.56 -18.28
N ARG A 109 -2.63 -8.52 -17.62
CA ARG A 109 -3.89 -8.58 -16.86
C ARG A 109 -5.07 -7.97 -17.61
N GLU A 110 -4.86 -7.52 -18.84
CA GLU A 110 -5.89 -6.88 -19.67
C GLU A 110 -6.55 -5.68 -18.96
N TYR A 111 -5.75 -4.90 -18.20
CA TYR A 111 -6.25 -3.72 -17.54
C TYR A 111 -6.43 -2.55 -18.52
N GLU A 112 -7.49 -1.78 -18.32
CA GLU A 112 -7.79 -0.60 -19.12
C GLU A 112 -6.78 0.52 -18.84
N VAL A 113 -5.96 0.86 -19.84
CA VAL A 113 -4.99 1.95 -19.77
C VAL A 113 -5.69 3.27 -20.08
N VAL A 114 -5.45 4.27 -19.23
CA VAL A 114 -5.97 5.63 -19.39
C VAL A 114 -4.87 6.62 -19.74
N CYS A 115 -5.22 7.62 -20.52
CA CYS A 115 -4.28 8.62 -21.02
C CYS A 115 -4.13 9.79 -20.03
N VAL A 116 -3.31 9.57 -18.98
CA VAL A 116 -2.98 10.62 -18.00
C VAL A 116 -1.55 10.42 -17.48
N VAL A 117 -0.88 11.52 -17.13
CA VAL A 117 0.43 11.51 -16.47
C VAL A 117 0.27 12.10 -15.07
N PRO A 118 0.56 11.35 -14.01
CA PRO A 118 0.43 11.84 -12.65
C PRO A 118 1.39 13.01 -12.36
N GLN A 119 0.90 13.99 -11.59
CA GLN A 119 1.66 15.12 -11.08
C GLN A 119 1.47 15.20 -9.56
N VAL A 120 2.39 15.85 -8.86
CA VAL A 120 2.31 15.99 -7.40
C VAL A 120 0.97 16.58 -6.93
N LYS A 121 0.42 17.54 -7.69
CA LYS A 121 -0.88 18.17 -7.38
C LYS A 121 -2.10 17.44 -7.96
N ALA A 122 -1.87 16.45 -8.84
CA ALA A 122 -2.94 15.65 -9.45
C ALA A 122 -2.41 14.22 -9.71
N GLY A 123 -2.63 13.34 -8.76
CA GLY A 123 -2.07 11.98 -8.67
C GLY A 123 -1.33 11.75 -7.36
N GLY A 124 -0.71 12.78 -6.81
CA GLY A 124 0.04 12.74 -5.56
C GLY A 124 1.51 12.36 -5.73
N SER A 125 2.27 12.50 -4.65
CA SER A 125 3.71 12.24 -4.62
C SER A 125 4.06 10.79 -4.95
N LEU A 126 3.31 9.83 -4.40
CA LEU A 126 3.49 8.40 -4.65
C LEU A 126 3.38 8.06 -6.14
N ALA A 127 2.27 8.43 -6.77
CA ALA A 127 2.01 8.13 -8.18
C ALA A 127 3.01 8.85 -9.11
N THR A 128 3.38 10.08 -8.76
CA THR A 128 4.39 10.85 -9.51
C THR A 128 5.78 10.21 -9.41
N ALA A 129 6.17 9.72 -8.25
CA ALA A 129 7.42 9.00 -8.06
C ALA A 129 7.41 7.66 -8.80
N ALA A 130 6.32 6.91 -8.70
CA ALA A 130 6.16 5.64 -9.44
C ALA A 130 6.28 5.85 -10.96
N TRP A 131 5.63 6.87 -11.50
CA TRP A 131 5.74 7.21 -12.92
C TRP A 131 7.18 7.49 -13.38
N LYS A 132 7.99 8.09 -12.53
CA LYS A 132 9.39 8.41 -12.84
C LYS A 132 10.35 7.24 -12.67
N LEU A 133 10.06 6.33 -11.74
CA LEU A 133 10.97 5.25 -11.34
C LEU A 133 10.69 3.93 -12.06
N LEU A 134 9.49 3.71 -12.56
CA LEU A 134 9.15 2.57 -13.40
C LEU A 134 9.78 2.71 -14.79
N HIS A 135 10.05 1.58 -15.44
CA HIS A 135 10.71 1.54 -16.74
C HIS A 135 9.77 1.96 -17.89
N ASP A 136 8.57 1.40 -17.94
CA ASP A 136 7.54 1.74 -18.92
C ASP A 136 6.18 1.91 -18.21
N PRO A 137 6.01 3.06 -17.51
CA PRO A 137 4.83 3.30 -16.71
C PRO A 137 3.58 3.53 -17.55
N VAL A 138 2.47 2.98 -17.09
CA VAL A 138 1.12 3.32 -17.57
C VAL A 138 0.22 3.61 -16.37
N VAL A 139 -0.88 4.32 -16.64
CA VAL A 139 -1.96 4.46 -15.66
C VAL A 139 -3.11 3.58 -16.09
N VAL A 140 -3.60 2.75 -15.15
CA VAL A 140 -4.79 1.91 -15.36
C VAL A 140 -5.95 2.40 -14.52
N LEU A 141 -7.17 2.25 -15.05
CA LEU A 141 -8.37 2.74 -14.39
C LEU A 141 -8.61 2.04 -13.03
N SER A 142 -8.40 0.74 -12.98
CA SER A 142 -8.60 -0.10 -11.79
C SER A 142 -7.73 -1.34 -11.85
N ALA A 143 -7.57 -2.01 -10.71
CA ALA A 143 -6.86 -3.28 -10.61
C ALA A 143 -7.62 -4.29 -9.72
N GLN A 144 -7.17 -5.53 -9.74
CA GLN A 144 -7.60 -6.62 -8.86
C GLN A 144 -6.36 -7.23 -8.21
N ALA A 145 -5.85 -6.56 -7.17
CA ALA A 145 -4.62 -6.95 -6.50
C ALA A 145 -4.84 -8.10 -5.50
N ASP A 146 -3.78 -8.88 -5.28
CA ASP A 146 -3.79 -10.03 -4.34
C ASP A 146 -3.54 -9.59 -2.90
N ALA A 147 -2.78 -8.52 -2.72
CA ALA A 147 -2.50 -7.92 -1.43
C ALA A 147 -2.33 -6.40 -1.55
N GLY A 148 -2.29 -5.69 -0.45
CA GLY A 148 -2.11 -4.24 -0.46
C GLY A 148 -1.58 -3.69 0.85
N LEU A 149 -0.81 -2.60 0.72
CA LEU A 149 -0.31 -1.77 1.81
C LEU A 149 -0.87 -0.36 1.65
N ASP A 150 -1.52 0.13 2.68
CA ASP A 150 -2.10 1.48 2.77
C ASP A 150 -1.39 2.27 3.86
N ILE A 151 -0.75 3.36 3.49
CA ILE A 151 -0.02 4.27 4.37
C ILE A 151 -0.77 5.60 4.42
N GLY A 152 -1.55 5.84 5.47
CA GLY A 152 -2.32 7.08 5.64
C GLY A 152 -3.77 6.99 5.17
N LEU A 153 -4.38 5.81 5.24
CA LEU A 153 -5.81 5.56 5.00
C LEU A 153 -6.28 6.05 3.62
N THR A 154 -5.51 5.74 2.59
CA THR A 154 -5.80 6.11 1.19
C THR A 154 -6.89 5.25 0.55
N LEU A 155 -7.40 4.24 1.29
CA LEU A 155 -8.51 3.38 0.90
C LEU A 155 -8.23 2.50 -0.33
N ILE A 156 -7.16 1.73 -0.29
CA ILE A 156 -6.77 0.79 -1.37
C ILE A 156 -7.76 -0.36 -1.59
N GLY A 157 -8.71 -0.56 -0.69
CA GLY A 157 -9.61 -1.70 -0.71
C GLY A 157 -10.40 -1.88 -2.00
N MET A 158 -10.66 -0.78 -2.74
CA MET A 158 -11.32 -0.81 -4.04
C MET A 158 -10.53 -1.57 -5.12
N HIS A 159 -9.23 -1.77 -4.90
CA HIS A 159 -8.32 -2.43 -5.84
C HIS A 159 -7.95 -3.85 -5.43
N LEU A 160 -8.54 -4.37 -4.37
CA LEU A 160 -8.29 -5.74 -3.91
C LEU A 160 -9.31 -6.72 -4.48
N LYS A 161 -8.87 -7.94 -4.80
CA LYS A 161 -9.76 -9.05 -5.10
C LYS A 161 -10.65 -9.38 -3.90
N ARG A 162 -11.81 -9.91 -4.14
CA ARG A 162 -12.63 -10.53 -3.10
C ARG A 162 -12.05 -11.91 -2.73
N VAL A 163 -11.89 -12.21 -1.48
CA VAL A 163 -12.26 -11.51 -0.26
C VAL A 163 -11.01 -10.92 0.37
N ALA A 164 -11.00 -9.61 0.62
CA ALA A 164 -9.93 -8.97 1.35
C ALA A 164 -9.97 -9.32 2.85
N ILE A 165 -8.82 -9.64 3.43
CA ILE A 165 -8.64 -9.97 4.84
C ILE A 165 -7.60 -9.01 5.40
N PRO A 166 -7.88 -8.32 6.52
CA PRO A 166 -6.92 -7.44 7.14
C PRO A 166 -5.73 -8.21 7.70
N ILE A 167 -4.54 -7.67 7.51
CA ILE A 167 -3.29 -8.15 8.08
C ILE A 167 -2.82 -7.14 9.12
N ARG A 168 -2.36 -7.66 10.25
CA ARG A 168 -1.76 -6.84 11.31
C ARG A 168 -0.25 -6.92 11.19
N LEU A 169 0.36 -5.87 10.73
CA LEU A 169 1.81 -5.72 10.67
C LEU A 169 2.37 -5.28 12.03
N GLU A 170 3.66 -5.46 12.24
CA GLU A 170 4.39 -4.96 13.40
C GLU A 170 4.37 -3.44 13.42
N HIS A 171 4.74 -2.81 12.31
CA HIS A 171 4.68 -1.37 12.17
C HIS A 171 3.24 -0.90 11.94
N ARG A 172 2.71 -0.16 12.91
CA ARG A 172 1.36 0.41 12.85
C ARG A 172 1.32 1.79 12.22
N THR A 173 2.48 2.41 12.11
CA THR A 173 2.66 3.72 11.50
C THR A 173 3.93 3.75 10.68
N ILE A 174 3.95 4.59 9.64
CA ILE A 174 5.14 5.00 8.91
C ILE A 174 5.16 6.52 8.95
N GLY A 175 6.15 7.09 9.62
CA GLY A 175 6.06 8.46 10.09
C GLY A 175 4.83 8.63 10.98
N ASN A 176 4.00 9.64 10.70
CA ASN A 176 2.73 9.85 11.41
C ASN A 176 1.54 9.11 10.77
N ALA A 177 1.71 8.53 9.59
CA ALA A 177 0.64 7.87 8.86
C ALA A 177 0.30 6.50 9.45
N ILE A 178 -0.98 6.23 9.64
CA ILE A 178 -1.47 4.91 10.04
C ILE A 178 -1.24 3.93 8.88
N VAL A 179 -0.76 2.73 9.21
CA VAL A 179 -0.56 1.65 8.26
C VAL A 179 -1.69 0.63 8.37
N ALA A 180 -2.31 0.34 7.23
CA ALA A 180 -3.23 -0.77 7.06
C ALA A 180 -2.75 -1.71 5.96
N ALA A 181 -2.88 -3.01 6.18
CA ALA A 181 -2.50 -4.01 5.20
C ALA A 181 -3.60 -5.05 5.03
N ALA A 182 -3.70 -5.59 3.83
CA ALA A 182 -4.65 -6.64 3.52
C ALA A 182 -4.05 -7.64 2.54
N ARG A 183 -4.51 -8.86 2.63
CA ARG A 183 -4.36 -9.90 1.60
C ARG A 183 -5.71 -10.36 1.11
N THR A 184 -5.75 -11.13 0.06
CA THR A 184 -6.98 -11.74 -0.42
C THR A 184 -6.96 -13.26 -0.23
N ARG A 185 -8.12 -13.85 -0.16
CA ARG A 185 -8.31 -15.30 -0.19
C ARG A 185 -9.42 -15.68 -1.16
N PRO A 186 -9.47 -16.91 -1.64
CA PRO A 186 -10.60 -17.39 -2.42
C PRO A 186 -11.93 -17.24 -1.68
N MET A 187 -12.97 -16.94 -2.42
CA MET A 187 -14.33 -16.90 -1.87
C MET A 187 -14.77 -18.30 -1.43
N LEU A 188 -15.27 -18.40 -0.20
CA LEU A 188 -15.85 -19.63 0.33
C LEU A 188 -17.36 -19.58 0.07
N ILE A 189 -17.76 -20.10 -1.06
CA ILE A 189 -19.19 -20.21 -1.42
C ILE A 189 -19.65 -21.63 -1.12
N GLY A 190 -20.68 -21.76 -0.27
CA GLY A 190 -21.20 -23.08 0.10
C GLY A 190 -20.46 -23.80 1.22
N GLY A 191 -19.73 -23.10 2.09
CA GLY A 191 -19.10 -23.72 3.27
C GLY A 191 -20.09 -24.11 4.35
N GLU A 192 -19.61 -24.84 5.37
CA GLU A 192 -20.43 -25.39 6.48
C GLU A 192 -21.32 -24.38 7.21
N ARG A 193 -20.97 -23.10 7.15
CA ARG A 193 -21.75 -21.99 7.75
C ARG A 193 -22.77 -21.37 6.81
N ALA A 194 -22.82 -21.82 5.56
CA ALA A 194 -23.76 -21.28 4.59
C ALA A 194 -25.15 -21.89 4.79
N VAL A 195 -26.17 -21.04 4.87
CA VAL A 195 -27.57 -21.44 4.99
C VAL A 195 -28.27 -21.03 3.69
N TYR A 196 -28.81 -22.01 2.96
CA TYR A 196 -29.48 -21.78 1.66
C TYR A 196 -30.99 -21.80 1.75
N THR A 197 -31.53 -22.33 2.82
CA THR A 197 -32.98 -22.34 3.08
C THR A 197 -33.26 -21.39 4.23
N GLY A 198 -33.86 -20.25 3.90
CA GLY A 198 -34.31 -19.28 4.90
C GLY A 198 -35.53 -19.85 5.62
N GLY A 199 -35.34 -20.38 6.84
CA GLY A 199 -36.45 -20.47 7.78
C GLY A 199 -36.86 -19.04 8.16
N ARG A 200 -38.00 -18.58 7.71
CA ARG A 200 -38.75 -17.47 8.34
C ARG A 200 -39.61 -18.01 9.45
#